data_a25862ee39edaebd963bc8526e663c1b
#
_entry.id   a25862ee39edaebd963bc8526e663c1b
#
_cell.length_a   1.000
_cell.length_b   1.000
_cell.length_c   1.000
_cell.angle_alpha   90.00
_cell.angle_beta   90.00
_cell.angle_gamma   90.00
#
_symmetry.space_group_name_H-M   'P 1'
#
loop_
_entity.id
_entity.type
_entity.pdbx_description
1 polymer ?
#
loop_
_entity_poly.entity_id
_entity_poly.type
_entity_poly.pdbx_seq_one_letter_code
_entity_poly.pdbx_strand_id
1 'polypeptide(L)'
;MNSQKLLRLTASLLILGLVFTAGCAAPSPVPPFPDAPTAVATSTPFPLTPIKLDRELSIRQIKENVFVVTHAFPWPANALIVEMANSELVIVGSTYTPEAMNQVLTWIEGRFGKRKISAINTGYHVDNLGGNSALIEHGITVYGADLTAELLKERGDQTRQVILGMLTGKANEGYYKAHAEIRFMAPTSLFPLAEGLQLSFGDEQVQVFYPGPSQASDKVVVYFPNTKVLFGGCMILGGEQVGNVSDADLVNWPDAVRSLKQFDVEIVVPGHGDRLDAGLIEHTIALLSSQP
;
A
#
# COMPACT_ATOMS: atom_id res chain seq x y z
N MET A 1 -55.29 41.41 0.95
CA MET A 1 -56.57 41.46 1.70
C MET A 1 -56.56 40.36 2.73
N ASN A 2 -56.79 40.77 3.98
CA ASN A 2 -57.13 40.02 5.24
C ASN A 2 -56.10 39.03 5.77
N SER A 3 -55.47 39.34 6.84
CA SER A 3 -55.79 39.82 8.19
C SER A 3 -56.24 38.75 9.14
N GLN A 4 -55.44 38.67 10.24
CA GLN A 4 -55.84 38.40 11.64
C GLN A 4 -55.94 36.92 12.07
N LYS A 5 -55.63 36.48 13.28
CA LYS A 5 -55.48 37.20 14.59
C LYS A 5 -54.66 36.34 15.56
N LEU A 6 -53.93 37.02 16.44
CA LEU A 6 -53.33 36.59 17.70
C LEU A 6 -54.39 35.99 18.67
N LEU A 7 -53.99 34.94 19.42
CA LEU A 7 -54.58 34.66 20.72
C LEU A 7 -53.50 34.26 21.73
N ARG A 8 -53.28 35.13 22.72
CA ARG A 8 -52.45 34.85 23.92
C ARG A 8 -53.34 34.20 24.95
N LEU A 9 -52.87 33.08 25.53
CA LEU A 9 -53.41 32.56 26.77
C LEU A 9 -52.28 32.53 27.80
N THR A 10 -52.46 33.34 28.82
CA THR A 10 -51.70 33.37 30.08
C THR A 10 -52.32 32.32 31.02
N ALA A 11 -51.51 31.37 31.51
CA ALA A 11 -51.88 30.50 32.59
C ALA A 11 -50.89 30.65 33.74
N SER A 12 -51.38 31.20 34.82
CA SER A 12 -50.67 31.31 36.11
C SER A 12 -50.59 29.93 36.77
N LEU A 13 -49.37 29.51 37.17
CA LEU A 13 -49.16 28.31 37.95
C LEU A 13 -48.73 28.66 39.35
N LEU A 14 -49.52 28.24 40.34
CA LEU A 14 -49.24 28.27 41.77
C LEU A 14 -48.06 27.32 42.06
N ILE A 15 -47.02 27.81 42.71
CA ILE A 15 -45.91 27.01 43.24
C ILE A 15 -46.24 26.60 44.66
N LEU A 16 -46.46 25.31 44.87
CA LEU A 16 -46.58 24.70 46.21
C LEU A 16 -45.19 24.14 46.58
N GLY A 17 -44.51 24.77 47.53
CA GLY A 17 -43.19 24.33 47.97
C GLY A 17 -43.27 23.10 48.88
N LEU A 18 -42.69 21.99 48.50
CA LEU A 18 -42.37 20.87 49.35
C LEU A 18 -40.88 20.90 49.70
N VAL A 19 -40.56 21.11 50.94
CA VAL A 19 -39.20 21.04 51.49
C VAL A 19 -38.90 19.55 51.77
N PHE A 20 -38.04 18.91 50.92
CA PHE A 20 -37.47 17.62 51.28
C PHE A 20 -36.08 17.83 51.88
N THR A 21 -35.91 17.44 53.13
CA THR A 21 -34.59 17.32 53.75
C THR A 21 -33.93 16.02 53.20
N ALA A 22 -32.99 16.18 52.33
CA ALA A 22 -32.15 15.06 51.83
C ALA A 22 -31.00 14.84 52.83
N GLY A 23 -31.03 13.72 53.51
CA GLY A 23 -29.90 13.25 54.31
C GLY A 23 -28.80 12.78 53.38
N CYS A 24 -27.60 13.38 53.50
CA CYS A 24 -26.39 12.92 52.84
C CYS A 24 -25.93 11.59 53.42
N ALA A 25 -26.22 10.47 52.77
CA ALA A 25 -25.51 9.21 52.99
C ALA A 25 -24.24 9.22 52.13
N ALA A 26 -23.07 9.10 52.77
CA ALA A 26 -21.81 8.96 52.05
C ALA A 26 -21.79 7.66 51.24
N PRO A 27 -21.30 7.66 49.99
CA PRO A 27 -21.18 6.44 49.22
C PRO A 27 -20.11 5.53 49.84
N SER A 28 -20.45 4.25 50.00
CA SER A 28 -19.50 3.21 50.40
C SER A 28 -18.39 3.07 49.36
N PRO A 29 -17.11 2.84 49.76
CA PRO A 29 -16.02 2.64 48.82
C PRO A 29 -16.27 1.38 48.01
N VAL A 30 -16.25 1.52 46.70
CA VAL A 30 -16.26 0.42 45.71
C VAL A 30 -14.94 -0.36 45.85
N PRO A 31 -14.94 -1.66 46.05
CA PRO A 31 -13.70 -2.44 46.07
C PRO A 31 -12.97 -2.31 44.72
N PRO A 32 -11.62 -2.25 44.70
CA PRO A 32 -10.86 -2.20 43.48
C PRO A 32 -11.14 -3.47 42.68
N PHE A 33 -11.43 -3.30 41.38
CA PHE A 33 -11.51 -4.40 40.42
C PHE A 33 -10.18 -5.16 40.43
N PRO A 34 -10.17 -6.48 40.47
CA PRO A 34 -8.94 -7.23 40.27
C PRO A 34 -8.35 -6.87 38.90
N ASP A 35 -7.07 -6.51 38.91
CA ASP A 35 -6.33 -6.24 37.68
C ASP A 35 -6.53 -7.42 36.70
N ALA A 36 -7.14 -7.15 35.56
CA ALA A 36 -7.21 -8.13 34.49
C ALA A 36 -5.77 -8.50 34.10
N PRO A 37 -5.44 -9.79 33.95
CA PRO A 37 -4.11 -10.17 33.51
C PRO A 37 -3.85 -9.49 32.18
N THR A 38 -2.88 -8.58 32.15
CA THR A 38 -2.36 -7.99 30.93
C THR A 38 -1.73 -9.14 30.15
N ALA A 39 -2.46 -9.72 29.22
CA ALA A 39 -1.90 -10.64 28.25
C ALA A 39 -0.86 -9.86 27.46
N VAL A 40 0.41 -9.99 27.84
CA VAL A 40 1.53 -9.60 27.00
C VAL A 40 1.46 -10.54 25.82
N ALA A 41 0.91 -10.03 24.72
CA ALA A 41 1.03 -10.68 23.42
C ALA A 41 2.52 -10.73 23.11
N THR A 42 3.15 -11.87 23.37
CA THR A 42 4.48 -12.19 22.86
C THR A 42 4.32 -12.33 21.37
N SER A 43 4.47 -11.22 20.65
CA SER A 43 4.66 -11.28 19.21
C SER A 43 5.90 -12.09 18.96
N THR A 44 5.75 -13.27 18.36
CA THR A 44 6.89 -14.06 17.88
C THR A 44 7.65 -13.15 16.91
N PRO A 45 8.90 -12.80 17.16
CA PRO A 45 9.64 -11.97 16.25
C PRO A 45 9.76 -12.71 14.92
N PHE A 46 9.27 -12.12 13.83
CA PHE A 46 9.47 -12.68 12.49
C PHE A 46 10.95 -12.74 12.18
N PRO A 47 11.41 -13.70 11.36
CA PRO A 47 12.79 -13.78 10.98
C PRO A 47 13.21 -12.46 10.33
N LEU A 48 14.05 -11.67 10.99
CA LEU A 48 14.57 -10.41 10.49
C LEU A 48 15.51 -10.61 9.29
N THR A 49 16.04 -11.81 9.15
CA THR A 49 16.95 -12.16 8.06
C THR A 49 16.16 -12.50 6.80
N PRO A 50 16.36 -11.78 5.68
CA PRO A 50 15.72 -12.13 4.42
C PRO A 50 16.13 -13.51 3.92
N ILE A 51 15.18 -14.25 3.37
CA ILE A 51 15.42 -15.49 2.62
C ILE A 51 15.95 -15.07 1.25
N LYS A 52 17.19 -15.43 0.92
CA LYS A 52 17.76 -15.16 -0.40
C LYS A 52 17.33 -16.26 -1.37
N LEU A 53 16.74 -15.87 -2.49
CA LEU A 53 16.43 -16.76 -3.60
C LEU A 53 17.62 -16.83 -4.56
N ASP A 54 18.29 -15.69 -4.76
CA ASP A 54 19.58 -15.59 -5.46
C ASP A 54 20.40 -14.40 -4.93
N ARG A 55 21.40 -13.95 -5.71
CA ARG A 55 22.25 -12.82 -5.35
C ARG A 55 21.49 -11.49 -5.25
N GLU A 56 20.45 -11.31 -6.06
CA GLU A 56 19.73 -10.05 -6.28
C GLU A 56 18.28 -10.09 -5.80
N LEU A 57 17.76 -11.30 -5.48
CA LEU A 57 16.38 -11.52 -5.10
C LEU A 57 16.28 -12.08 -3.68
N SER A 58 15.46 -11.46 -2.87
CA SER A 58 15.21 -11.90 -1.49
C SER A 58 13.77 -11.66 -1.06
N ILE A 59 13.32 -12.42 -0.06
CA ILE A 59 12.00 -12.32 0.55
C ILE A 59 12.16 -12.15 2.05
N ARG A 60 11.51 -11.13 2.61
CA ARG A 60 11.50 -10.85 4.05
C ARG A 60 10.08 -10.90 4.59
N GLN A 61 9.83 -11.75 5.56
CA GLN A 61 8.56 -11.76 6.28
C GLN A 61 8.50 -10.58 7.27
N ILE A 62 7.43 -9.79 7.22
CA ILE A 62 7.24 -8.58 8.02
C ILE A 62 6.03 -8.64 8.95
N LYS A 63 5.10 -9.54 8.69
CA LYS A 63 3.99 -9.98 9.57
C LYS A 63 3.73 -11.47 9.29
N GLU A 64 2.88 -12.10 10.10
CA GLU A 64 2.59 -13.54 9.99
C GLU A 64 2.26 -13.98 8.55
N ASN A 65 1.48 -13.16 7.85
CA ASN A 65 0.97 -13.43 6.50
C ASN A 65 1.45 -12.41 5.44
N VAL A 66 2.46 -11.56 5.76
CA VAL A 66 2.92 -10.49 4.86
C VAL A 66 4.41 -10.61 4.59
N PHE A 67 4.79 -10.58 3.31
CA PHE A 67 6.16 -10.76 2.85
C PHE A 67 6.53 -9.67 1.85
N VAL A 68 7.69 -9.04 2.07
CA VAL A 68 8.29 -8.10 1.11
C VAL A 68 9.28 -8.87 0.24
N VAL A 69 9.10 -8.80 -1.06
CA VAL A 69 10.05 -9.25 -2.08
C VAL A 69 10.92 -8.07 -2.45
N THR A 70 12.23 -8.21 -2.37
CA THR A 70 13.17 -7.18 -2.85
C THR A 70 14.00 -7.75 -3.99
N HIS A 71 13.94 -7.10 -5.16
CA HIS A 71 14.74 -7.43 -6.34
C HIS A 71 15.68 -6.27 -6.65
N ALA A 72 16.98 -6.47 -6.46
CA ALA A 72 18.05 -5.48 -6.70
C ALA A 72 18.62 -5.63 -8.11
N PHE A 73 18.02 -4.96 -9.11
CA PHE A 73 18.35 -5.19 -10.51
C PHE A 73 18.54 -3.88 -11.34
N PRO A 74 19.66 -3.15 -11.19
CA PRO A 74 20.61 -3.18 -10.06
C PRO A 74 20.09 -2.45 -8.82
N TRP A 75 19.07 -1.60 -8.97
CA TRP A 75 18.47 -0.85 -7.86
C TRP A 75 17.45 -1.71 -7.12
N PRO A 76 17.48 -1.76 -5.79
CA PRO A 76 16.48 -2.50 -5.03
C PRO A 76 15.08 -1.95 -5.28
N ALA A 77 14.14 -2.80 -5.67
CA ALA A 77 12.71 -2.50 -5.75
C ALA A 77 11.90 -3.54 -4.98
N ASN A 78 10.84 -3.10 -4.35
CA ASN A 78 9.99 -3.91 -3.50
C ASN A 78 8.68 -4.27 -4.21
N ALA A 79 8.26 -5.51 -4.00
CA ALA A 79 6.90 -6.00 -4.20
C ALA A 79 6.39 -6.63 -2.89
N LEU A 80 5.09 -6.85 -2.78
CA LEU A 80 4.48 -7.40 -1.58
C LEU A 80 3.75 -8.70 -1.90
N ILE A 81 3.77 -9.66 -0.98
CA ILE A 81 2.92 -10.86 -0.99
C ILE A 81 2.12 -10.87 0.30
N VAL A 82 0.81 -11.02 0.21
CA VAL A 82 -0.07 -11.15 1.37
C VAL A 82 -0.89 -12.42 1.23
N GLU A 83 -0.84 -13.30 2.25
CA GLU A 83 -1.76 -14.41 2.37
C GLU A 83 -3.05 -13.91 3.04
N MET A 84 -4.18 -14.07 2.36
CA MET A 84 -5.49 -13.68 2.82
C MET A 84 -6.13 -14.78 3.68
N ALA A 85 -7.09 -14.42 4.53
CA ALA A 85 -7.74 -15.38 5.45
C ALA A 85 -8.38 -16.58 4.75
N ASN A 86 -8.84 -16.40 3.50
CA ASN A 86 -9.37 -17.50 2.67
C ASN A 86 -8.27 -18.34 1.99
N SER A 87 -7.00 -18.12 2.35
CA SER A 87 -5.83 -18.78 1.80
C SER A 87 -5.51 -18.44 0.33
N GLU A 88 -6.14 -17.45 -0.28
CA GLU A 88 -5.69 -16.86 -1.54
C GLU A 88 -4.49 -15.94 -1.29
N LEU A 89 -3.72 -15.67 -2.33
CA LEU A 89 -2.57 -14.77 -2.25
C LEU A 89 -2.78 -13.52 -3.10
N VAL A 90 -2.34 -12.39 -2.58
CA VAL A 90 -2.29 -11.13 -3.32
C VAL A 90 -0.83 -10.71 -3.47
N ILE A 91 -0.40 -10.49 -4.72
CA ILE A 91 0.91 -9.92 -5.05
C ILE A 91 0.68 -8.45 -5.42
N VAL A 92 1.43 -7.52 -4.83
CA VAL A 92 1.40 -6.10 -5.21
C VAL A 92 2.74 -5.71 -5.81
N GLY A 93 2.72 -5.16 -7.01
CA GLY A 93 3.89 -4.96 -7.84
C GLY A 93 4.38 -6.26 -8.47
N SER A 94 5.54 -6.21 -9.09
CA SER A 94 6.26 -7.39 -9.58
C SER A 94 7.76 -7.18 -9.47
N THR A 95 8.55 -8.13 -9.93
CA THR A 95 10.00 -7.99 -10.07
C THR A 95 10.36 -7.25 -11.36
N TYR A 96 11.63 -6.81 -11.52
CA TYR A 96 12.11 -6.21 -12.78
C TYR A 96 12.04 -7.17 -13.96
N THR A 97 12.21 -8.49 -13.72
CA THR A 97 12.29 -9.48 -14.79
C THR A 97 11.35 -10.66 -14.59
N PRO A 98 10.87 -11.30 -15.67
CA PRO A 98 10.04 -12.50 -15.57
C PRO A 98 10.75 -13.65 -14.86
N GLU A 99 12.07 -13.80 -15.04
CA GLU A 99 12.88 -14.85 -14.43
C GLU A 99 12.86 -14.75 -12.91
N ALA A 100 13.04 -13.52 -12.39
CA ALA A 100 12.95 -13.27 -10.95
C ALA A 100 11.52 -13.52 -10.42
N MET A 101 10.48 -13.16 -11.21
CA MET A 101 9.10 -13.43 -10.83
C MET A 101 8.81 -14.94 -10.79
N ASN A 102 9.33 -15.72 -11.71
CA ASN A 102 9.23 -17.19 -11.70
C ASN A 102 9.89 -17.81 -10.46
N GLN A 103 11.01 -17.27 -9.98
CA GLN A 103 11.63 -17.71 -8.73
C GLN A 103 10.72 -17.39 -7.53
N VAL A 104 10.09 -16.22 -7.51
CA VAL A 104 9.11 -15.84 -6.47
C VAL A 104 7.91 -16.79 -6.49
N LEU A 105 7.35 -17.10 -7.67
CA LEU A 105 6.23 -18.04 -7.80
C LEU A 105 6.60 -19.45 -7.37
N THR A 106 7.82 -19.91 -7.67
CA THR A 106 8.36 -21.20 -7.18
C THR A 106 8.46 -21.21 -5.65
N TRP A 107 8.94 -20.10 -5.05
CA TRP A 107 8.98 -19.97 -3.59
C TRP A 107 7.57 -19.98 -2.98
N ILE A 108 6.62 -19.27 -3.59
CA ILE A 108 5.21 -19.26 -3.17
C ILE A 108 4.65 -20.69 -3.17
N GLU A 109 4.83 -21.44 -4.25
CA GLU A 109 4.33 -22.83 -4.34
C GLU A 109 4.98 -23.73 -3.29
N GLY A 110 6.29 -23.58 -3.06
CA GLY A 110 7.01 -24.31 -2.02
C GLY A 110 6.56 -23.96 -0.59
N ARG A 111 6.20 -22.71 -0.35
CA ARG A 111 5.82 -22.20 0.99
C ARG A 111 4.35 -22.47 1.33
N PHE A 112 3.45 -22.28 0.37
CA PHE A 112 1.99 -22.28 0.58
C PHE A 112 1.29 -23.44 -0.12
N GLY A 113 1.97 -24.16 -1.02
CA GLY A 113 1.35 -25.07 -1.96
C GLY A 113 0.60 -24.31 -3.09
N LYS A 114 -0.18 -25.03 -3.86
CA LYS A 114 -0.99 -24.42 -4.92
C LYS A 114 -2.08 -23.54 -4.33
N ARG A 115 -2.05 -22.27 -4.67
CA ARG A 115 -3.01 -21.26 -4.23
C ARG A 115 -3.54 -20.48 -5.43
N LYS A 116 -4.73 -19.93 -5.29
CA LYS A 116 -5.21 -18.89 -6.20
C LYS A 116 -4.47 -17.61 -5.88
N ILE A 117 -3.94 -16.96 -6.92
CA ILE A 117 -3.15 -15.74 -6.80
C ILE A 117 -3.81 -14.66 -7.64
N SER A 118 -3.87 -13.45 -7.10
CA SER A 118 -4.20 -12.21 -7.81
C SER A 118 -3.01 -11.27 -7.71
N ALA A 119 -2.69 -10.54 -8.78
CA ALA A 119 -1.63 -9.55 -8.78
C ALA A 119 -2.18 -8.14 -9.05
N ILE A 120 -1.57 -7.10 -8.49
CA ILE A 120 -1.97 -5.70 -8.64
C ILE A 120 -0.73 -4.89 -9.01
N ASN A 121 -0.71 -4.28 -10.19
CA ASN A 121 0.32 -3.30 -10.55
C ASN A 121 -0.01 -1.93 -9.96
N THR A 122 0.99 -1.21 -9.48
CA THR A 122 0.85 0.12 -8.88
C THR A 122 1.30 1.25 -9.79
N GLY A 123 1.65 0.96 -11.03
CA GLY A 123 2.01 1.90 -12.07
C GLY A 123 2.77 1.25 -13.22
N TYR A 124 3.06 2.03 -14.28
CA TYR A 124 3.58 1.52 -15.56
C TYR A 124 5.11 1.37 -15.62
N HIS A 125 5.85 1.76 -14.58
CA HIS A 125 7.30 1.61 -14.56
C HIS A 125 7.73 0.15 -14.42
N VAL A 126 8.91 -0.18 -14.98
CA VAL A 126 9.41 -1.56 -15.07
C VAL A 126 9.56 -2.27 -13.72
N ASP A 127 9.90 -1.54 -12.68
CA ASP A 127 10.02 -2.02 -11.29
C ASP A 127 8.66 -2.48 -10.70
N ASN A 128 7.54 -2.10 -11.33
CA ASN A 128 6.20 -2.50 -10.94
C ASN A 128 5.62 -3.62 -11.81
N LEU A 129 6.05 -3.74 -13.06
CA LEU A 129 5.40 -4.63 -14.04
C LEU A 129 6.36 -5.46 -14.91
N GLY A 130 7.67 -5.35 -14.71
CA GLY A 130 8.65 -6.08 -15.52
C GLY A 130 8.47 -7.61 -15.48
N GLY A 131 7.99 -8.15 -14.37
CA GLY A 131 7.67 -9.57 -14.19
C GLY A 131 6.28 -10.00 -14.66
N ASN A 132 5.45 -9.10 -15.24
CA ASN A 132 4.06 -9.41 -15.60
C ASN A 132 3.91 -10.58 -16.57
N SER A 133 4.86 -10.78 -17.51
CA SER A 133 4.76 -11.91 -18.43
C SER A 133 4.75 -13.25 -17.70
N ALA A 134 5.57 -13.41 -16.65
CA ALA A 134 5.57 -14.62 -15.84
C ALA A 134 4.24 -14.80 -15.08
N LEU A 135 3.69 -13.74 -14.50
CA LEU A 135 2.37 -13.79 -13.83
C LEU A 135 1.27 -14.25 -14.81
N ILE A 136 1.25 -13.67 -16.00
CA ILE A 136 0.25 -13.96 -17.04
C ILE A 136 0.41 -15.39 -17.57
N GLU A 137 1.64 -15.85 -17.82
CA GLU A 137 1.94 -17.21 -18.26
C GLU A 137 1.50 -18.27 -17.24
N HIS A 138 1.52 -17.94 -15.95
CA HIS A 138 0.97 -18.79 -14.87
C HIS A 138 -0.55 -18.66 -14.69
N GLY A 139 -1.25 -17.92 -15.57
CA GLY A 139 -2.71 -17.73 -15.51
C GLY A 139 -3.16 -16.83 -14.37
N ILE A 140 -2.26 -16.03 -13.79
CA ILE A 140 -2.58 -15.10 -12.71
C ILE A 140 -3.22 -13.85 -13.31
N THR A 141 -4.39 -13.44 -12.76
CA THR A 141 -5.00 -12.17 -13.13
C THR A 141 -4.17 -11.02 -12.58
N VAL A 142 -3.76 -10.12 -13.46
CA VAL A 142 -3.02 -8.90 -13.11
C VAL A 142 -3.96 -7.71 -13.23
N TYR A 143 -4.32 -7.10 -12.11
CA TYR A 143 -5.11 -5.88 -12.04
C TYR A 143 -4.21 -4.65 -12.20
N GLY A 144 -4.70 -3.61 -12.87
CA GLY A 144 -4.03 -2.33 -13.00
C GLY A 144 -4.98 -1.25 -13.45
N ALA A 145 -4.63 0.01 -13.22
CA ALA A 145 -5.44 1.11 -13.70
C ALA A 145 -5.46 1.16 -15.24
N ASP A 146 -6.55 1.67 -15.80
CA ASP A 146 -6.69 1.93 -17.23
C ASP A 146 -5.56 2.84 -17.74
N LEU A 147 -5.26 3.92 -17.02
CA LEU A 147 -4.16 4.83 -17.34
C LEU A 147 -2.78 4.11 -17.31
N THR A 148 -2.58 3.09 -16.47
CA THR A 148 -1.35 2.29 -16.46
C THR A 148 -1.14 1.59 -17.81
N ALA A 149 -2.20 1.01 -18.38
CA ALA A 149 -2.12 0.37 -19.69
C ALA A 149 -1.90 1.37 -20.82
N GLU A 150 -2.53 2.55 -20.76
CA GLU A 150 -2.35 3.62 -21.73
C GLU A 150 -0.92 4.16 -21.71
N LEU A 151 -0.39 4.53 -20.53
CA LEU A 151 0.97 5.04 -20.37
C LEU A 151 2.02 4.01 -20.76
N LEU A 152 1.80 2.73 -20.45
CA LEU A 152 2.70 1.67 -20.90
C LEU A 152 2.78 1.60 -22.42
N LYS A 153 1.65 1.70 -23.11
CA LYS A 153 1.58 1.72 -24.55
C LYS A 153 2.26 2.97 -25.16
N GLU A 154 2.04 4.13 -24.54
CA GLU A 154 2.54 5.41 -25.04
C GLU A 154 4.01 5.66 -24.70
N ARG A 155 4.46 5.26 -23.51
CA ARG A 155 5.74 5.67 -22.91
C ARG A 155 6.63 4.49 -22.50
N GLY A 156 6.19 3.25 -22.63
CA GLY A 156 6.96 2.09 -22.20
C GLY A 156 8.36 2.03 -22.81
N ASP A 157 8.48 2.31 -24.11
CA ASP A 157 9.78 2.36 -24.80
C ASP A 157 10.62 3.56 -24.33
N GLN A 158 10.01 4.72 -24.09
CA GLN A 158 10.72 5.89 -23.54
C GLN A 158 11.29 5.58 -22.15
N THR A 159 10.47 5.00 -21.27
CA THR A 159 10.89 4.58 -19.93
C THR A 159 12.04 3.58 -20.00
N ARG A 160 11.97 2.62 -20.92
CA ARG A 160 13.08 1.69 -21.21
C ARG A 160 14.36 2.45 -21.57
N GLN A 161 14.30 3.42 -22.49
CA GLN A 161 15.47 4.19 -22.89
C GLN A 161 16.08 4.99 -21.73
N VAL A 162 15.26 5.55 -20.84
CA VAL A 162 15.74 6.22 -19.62
C VAL A 162 16.57 5.24 -18.77
N ILE A 163 16.05 4.05 -18.50
CA ILE A 163 16.76 3.02 -17.71
C ILE A 163 18.04 2.58 -18.41
N LEU A 164 17.98 2.30 -19.71
CA LEU A 164 19.17 1.90 -20.48
C LEU A 164 20.24 3.00 -20.46
N GLY A 165 19.84 4.27 -20.52
CA GLY A 165 20.75 5.41 -20.38
C GLY A 165 21.43 5.48 -19.01
N MET A 166 20.79 5.01 -17.95
CA MET A 166 21.37 4.93 -16.59
C MET A 166 22.28 3.71 -16.43
N LEU A 167 22.12 2.66 -17.21
CA LEU A 167 22.87 1.41 -17.15
C LEU A 167 24.11 1.41 -18.06
N THR A 168 24.80 2.54 -18.16
CA THR A 168 26.01 2.66 -18.99
C THR A 168 27.24 2.05 -18.28
N GLY A 169 28.23 1.63 -19.10
CA GLY A 169 29.49 1.11 -18.61
C GLY A 169 29.53 -0.41 -18.43
N LYS A 170 30.74 -0.94 -18.48
CA LYS A 170 31.01 -2.40 -18.49
C LYS A 170 30.46 -3.14 -17.28
N ALA A 171 30.42 -2.49 -16.11
CA ALA A 171 29.89 -3.10 -14.89
C ALA A 171 28.39 -3.38 -14.96
N ASN A 172 27.64 -2.65 -15.79
CA ASN A 172 26.20 -2.74 -15.95
C ASN A 172 25.76 -3.49 -17.21
N GLU A 173 26.71 -4.04 -18.00
CA GLU A 173 26.41 -4.66 -19.29
C GLU A 173 25.33 -5.77 -19.20
N GLY A 174 25.37 -6.60 -18.15
CA GLY A 174 24.38 -7.64 -17.90
C GLY A 174 22.99 -7.07 -17.64
N TYR A 175 22.89 -6.04 -16.80
CA TYR A 175 21.61 -5.35 -16.52
C TYR A 175 21.07 -4.64 -17.76
N TYR A 176 21.94 -3.92 -18.48
CA TYR A 176 21.58 -3.26 -19.74
C TYR A 176 20.93 -4.23 -20.72
N LYS A 177 21.62 -5.36 -20.97
CA LYS A 177 21.13 -6.39 -21.89
C LYS A 177 19.79 -6.95 -21.45
N ALA A 178 19.65 -7.31 -20.18
CA ALA A 178 18.40 -7.84 -19.65
C ALA A 178 17.26 -6.81 -19.73
N HIS A 179 17.48 -5.54 -19.34
CA HIS A 179 16.46 -4.51 -19.48
C HIS A 179 16.05 -4.21 -20.92
N ALA A 180 16.99 -4.33 -21.88
CA ALA A 180 16.68 -4.18 -23.30
C ALA A 180 15.74 -5.27 -23.83
N GLU A 181 15.80 -6.48 -23.27
CA GLU A 181 15.05 -7.66 -23.70
C GLU A 181 13.70 -7.84 -22.95
N ILE A 182 13.46 -7.14 -21.81
CA ILE A 182 12.20 -7.27 -21.06
C ILE A 182 11.01 -6.94 -21.97
N ARG A 183 10.08 -7.87 -22.07
CA ARG A 183 8.80 -7.65 -22.72
C ARG A 183 7.81 -7.06 -21.73
N PHE A 184 7.47 -5.79 -21.89
CA PHE A 184 6.43 -5.16 -21.08
C PHE A 184 5.05 -5.73 -21.44
N MET A 185 4.34 -6.23 -20.41
CA MET A 185 2.99 -6.74 -20.54
C MET A 185 2.06 -5.89 -19.69
N ALA A 186 1.02 -5.35 -20.30
CA ALA A 186 -0.02 -4.61 -19.61
C ALA A 186 -0.79 -5.50 -18.62
N PRO A 187 -1.43 -4.91 -17.58
CA PRO A 187 -2.38 -5.63 -16.74
C PRO A 187 -3.47 -6.29 -17.58
N THR A 188 -3.95 -7.46 -17.14
CA THR A 188 -4.99 -8.24 -17.84
C THR A 188 -6.41 -7.87 -17.44
N SER A 189 -6.58 -7.18 -16.32
CA SER A 189 -7.85 -6.69 -15.80
C SER A 189 -7.72 -5.23 -15.40
N LEU A 190 -8.43 -4.34 -16.08
CA LEU A 190 -8.32 -2.90 -15.89
C LEU A 190 -9.45 -2.37 -15.01
N PHE A 191 -9.13 -1.37 -14.20
CA PHE A 191 -10.09 -0.58 -13.44
C PHE A 191 -9.90 0.92 -13.72
N PRO A 192 -10.98 1.73 -13.63
CA PRO A 192 -10.87 3.18 -13.77
C PRO A 192 -9.98 3.76 -12.67
N LEU A 193 -8.92 4.48 -13.05
CA LEU A 193 -7.93 5.01 -12.10
C LEU A 193 -8.58 5.81 -10.96
N ALA A 194 -9.50 6.72 -11.31
CA ALA A 194 -10.13 7.63 -10.34
C ALA A 194 -11.04 6.92 -9.33
N GLU A 195 -11.58 5.75 -9.68
CA GLU A 195 -12.46 4.96 -8.82
C GLU A 195 -11.67 4.02 -7.90
N GLY A 196 -10.44 3.68 -8.31
CA GLY A 196 -9.66 2.63 -7.64
C GLY A 196 -10.27 1.26 -7.81
N LEU A 197 -9.94 0.33 -6.91
CA LEU A 197 -10.45 -1.03 -6.95
C LEU A 197 -10.60 -1.58 -5.53
N GLN A 198 -11.66 -2.33 -5.30
CA GLN A 198 -11.84 -3.12 -4.08
C GLN A 198 -11.98 -4.59 -4.43
N LEU A 199 -11.12 -5.43 -3.85
CA LEU A 199 -11.16 -6.88 -4.01
C LEU A 199 -11.53 -7.53 -2.67
N SER A 200 -12.39 -8.56 -2.71
CA SER A 200 -12.84 -9.30 -1.53
C SER A 200 -12.27 -10.71 -1.52
N PHE A 201 -11.76 -11.12 -0.36
CA PHE A 201 -11.14 -12.42 -0.09
C PHE A 201 -11.78 -13.04 1.17
N GLY A 202 -12.99 -13.62 1.01
CA GLY A 202 -13.84 -13.96 2.13
C GLY A 202 -14.31 -12.68 2.84
N ASP A 203 -14.05 -12.58 4.14
CA ASP A 203 -14.40 -11.41 4.96
C ASP A 203 -13.33 -10.30 4.91
N GLU A 204 -12.20 -10.53 4.24
CA GLU A 204 -11.14 -9.54 4.08
C GLU A 204 -11.27 -8.78 2.78
N GLN A 205 -10.79 -7.53 2.81
CA GLN A 205 -10.79 -6.66 1.65
C GLN A 205 -9.39 -6.12 1.39
N VAL A 206 -9.11 -5.90 0.11
CA VAL A 206 -7.93 -5.17 -0.37
C VAL A 206 -8.42 -3.94 -1.09
N GLN A 207 -7.88 -2.77 -0.72
CA GLN A 207 -8.27 -1.49 -1.30
C GLN A 207 -7.13 -0.94 -2.15
N VAL A 208 -7.39 -0.73 -3.43
CA VAL A 208 -6.50 -0.02 -4.35
C VAL A 208 -7.00 1.41 -4.45
N PHE A 209 -6.17 2.36 -4.06
CA PHE A 209 -6.54 3.77 -3.96
C PHE A 209 -5.64 4.64 -4.83
N TYR A 210 -6.25 5.56 -5.57
CA TYR A 210 -5.55 6.60 -6.32
C TYR A 210 -5.52 7.89 -5.52
N PRO A 211 -4.37 8.31 -4.99
CA PRO A 211 -4.27 9.49 -4.15
C PRO A 211 -4.10 10.81 -4.94
N GLY A 212 -3.93 10.71 -6.25
CA GLY A 212 -3.62 11.82 -7.14
C GLY A 212 -2.25 11.67 -7.82
N PRO A 213 -1.90 12.61 -8.73
CA PRO A 213 -0.61 12.64 -9.41
C PRO A 213 0.54 12.70 -8.40
N SER A 214 1.60 11.91 -8.65
CA SER A 214 2.73 11.78 -7.72
C SER A 214 4.03 11.49 -8.47
N GLN A 215 4.76 10.42 -8.15
CA GLN A 215 5.97 9.99 -8.85
C GLN A 215 5.71 9.64 -10.33
N ALA A 216 4.48 9.28 -10.67
CA ALA A 216 3.91 9.28 -12.00
C ALA A 216 2.39 9.49 -11.88
N SER A 217 1.72 9.80 -12.99
CA SER A 217 0.29 10.14 -12.99
C SER A 217 -0.65 8.96 -12.75
N ASP A 218 -0.17 7.72 -12.88
CA ASP A 218 -0.94 6.48 -12.72
C ASP A 218 -0.69 5.73 -11.40
N LYS A 219 0.11 6.32 -10.48
CA LYS A 219 0.49 5.63 -9.25
C LYS A 219 -0.70 5.43 -8.32
N VAL A 220 -0.94 4.17 -7.97
CA VAL A 220 -1.91 3.77 -6.94
C VAL A 220 -1.17 3.15 -5.76
N VAL A 221 -1.81 3.16 -4.60
CA VAL A 221 -1.38 2.45 -3.40
C VAL A 221 -2.34 1.31 -3.11
N VAL A 222 -1.87 0.29 -2.38
CA VAL A 222 -2.68 -0.86 -2.01
C VAL A 222 -2.69 -1.02 -0.50
N TYR A 223 -3.87 -0.93 0.09
CA TYR A 223 -4.07 -1.01 1.52
C TYR A 223 -4.76 -2.32 1.92
N PHE A 224 -4.24 -2.95 2.97
CA PHE A 224 -4.74 -4.18 3.58
C PHE A 224 -5.25 -3.85 5.00
N PRO A 225 -6.56 -3.57 5.18
CA PRO A 225 -7.11 -3.11 6.46
C PRO A 225 -6.84 -4.08 7.62
N ASN A 226 -7.00 -5.39 7.40
CA ASN A 226 -6.87 -6.40 8.45
C ASN A 226 -5.44 -6.51 8.99
N THR A 227 -4.43 -6.30 8.14
CA THR A 227 -3.02 -6.31 8.54
C THR A 227 -2.48 -4.92 8.84
N LYS A 228 -3.23 -3.84 8.53
CA LYS A 228 -2.81 -2.43 8.60
C LYS A 228 -1.51 -2.16 7.83
N VAL A 229 -1.34 -2.83 6.70
CA VAL A 229 -0.20 -2.68 5.79
C VAL A 229 -0.63 -1.88 4.58
N LEU A 230 0.15 -0.84 4.26
CA LEU A 230 0.02 -0.04 3.05
C LEU A 230 1.23 -0.27 2.16
N PHE A 231 1.02 -0.78 0.94
CA PHE A 231 2.05 -0.75 -0.09
C PHE A 231 1.95 0.59 -0.83
N GLY A 232 2.91 1.46 -0.56
CA GLY A 232 2.97 2.80 -1.15
C GLY A 232 3.71 2.83 -2.49
N GLY A 233 4.45 1.77 -2.82
CA GLY A 233 5.23 1.71 -4.07
C GLY A 233 6.17 2.91 -4.21
N CYS A 234 6.47 3.30 -5.44
CA CYS A 234 7.40 4.39 -5.75
C CYS A 234 6.90 5.79 -5.34
N MET A 235 5.62 5.91 -4.93
CA MET A 235 5.08 7.15 -4.39
C MET A 235 5.61 7.44 -2.96
N ILE A 236 6.02 6.41 -2.22
CA ILE A 236 6.59 6.53 -0.87
C ILE A 236 8.11 6.39 -0.93
N LEU A 237 8.81 7.36 -0.39
CA LEU A 237 10.27 7.44 -0.38
C LEU A 237 10.82 6.72 0.86
N GLY A 238 11.53 5.62 0.64
CA GLY A 238 12.16 4.83 1.71
C GLY A 238 13.58 5.27 2.06
N GLY A 239 14.18 6.18 1.28
CA GLY A 239 15.54 6.72 1.44
C GLY A 239 15.54 8.23 1.68
N GLU A 240 16.74 8.82 1.66
CA GLU A 240 16.96 10.24 1.95
C GLU A 240 16.90 11.14 0.68
N GLN A 241 16.58 10.56 -0.48
CA GLN A 241 16.53 11.28 -1.75
C GLN A 241 15.23 10.96 -2.50
N VAL A 242 14.75 11.92 -3.30
CA VAL A 242 13.51 11.78 -4.08
C VAL A 242 13.67 10.80 -5.26
N GLY A 243 14.89 10.59 -5.75
CA GLY A 243 15.18 9.66 -6.83
C GLY A 243 14.79 10.19 -8.21
N ASN A 244 14.29 9.29 -9.09
CA ASN A 244 13.90 9.65 -10.46
C ASN A 244 12.55 10.38 -10.46
N VAL A 245 12.57 11.62 -10.97
CA VAL A 245 11.42 12.52 -11.05
C VAL A 245 11.00 12.86 -12.48
N SER A 246 11.48 12.12 -13.48
CA SER A 246 11.23 12.43 -14.90
C SER A 246 9.74 12.45 -15.28
N ASP A 247 8.93 11.67 -14.59
CA ASP A 247 7.47 11.56 -14.79
C ASP A 247 6.66 12.14 -13.62
N ALA A 248 7.35 12.75 -12.64
CA ALA A 248 6.73 13.16 -11.39
C ALA A 248 5.99 14.49 -11.51
N ASP A 249 4.86 14.57 -10.83
CA ASP A 249 4.18 15.83 -10.50
C ASP A 249 4.61 16.29 -9.10
N LEU A 250 5.73 16.99 -9.02
CA LEU A 250 6.29 17.47 -7.77
C LEU A 250 5.37 18.44 -7.01
N VAL A 251 4.43 19.11 -7.72
CA VAL A 251 3.49 20.06 -7.11
C VAL A 251 2.40 19.32 -6.33
N ASN A 252 1.82 18.27 -6.91
CA ASN A 252 0.70 17.53 -6.33
C ASN A 252 1.15 16.34 -5.48
N TRP A 253 2.36 15.84 -5.67
CA TRP A 253 2.85 14.64 -4.95
C TRP A 253 2.79 14.76 -3.42
N PRO A 254 3.18 15.89 -2.77
CA PRO A 254 3.06 16.01 -1.31
C PRO A 254 1.61 15.87 -0.81
N ASP A 255 0.63 16.41 -1.55
CA ASP A 255 -0.78 16.32 -1.18
C ASP A 255 -1.33 14.91 -1.41
N ALA A 256 -0.92 14.25 -2.50
CA ALA A 256 -1.23 12.86 -2.75
C ALA A 256 -0.75 11.96 -1.59
N VAL A 257 0.51 12.14 -1.13
CA VAL A 257 1.03 11.39 0.03
C VAL A 257 0.28 11.76 1.32
N ARG A 258 -0.08 13.04 1.51
CA ARG A 258 -0.83 13.50 2.68
C ARG A 258 -2.21 12.85 2.79
N SER A 259 -2.86 12.55 1.66
CA SER A 259 -4.15 11.86 1.63
C SER A 259 -4.09 10.44 2.21
N LEU A 260 -2.90 9.81 2.23
CA LEU A 260 -2.73 8.46 2.79
C LEU A 260 -2.91 8.40 4.32
N LYS A 261 -2.91 9.55 5.01
CA LYS A 261 -3.21 9.64 6.46
C LYS A 261 -4.64 9.22 6.82
N GLN A 262 -5.52 9.04 5.85
CA GLN A 262 -6.84 8.47 6.06
C GLN A 262 -6.83 7.00 6.44
N PHE A 263 -5.75 6.27 6.14
CA PHE A 263 -5.63 4.85 6.45
C PHE A 263 -5.03 4.64 7.85
N ASP A 264 -5.57 3.68 8.58
CA ASP A 264 -5.00 3.21 9.85
C ASP A 264 -3.86 2.23 9.57
N VAL A 265 -2.64 2.75 9.43
CA VAL A 265 -1.47 1.99 9.03
C VAL A 265 -0.49 1.74 10.19
N GLU A 266 0.03 0.51 10.27
CA GLU A 266 1.15 0.14 11.14
C GLU A 266 2.46 0.02 10.36
N ILE A 267 2.37 -0.48 9.12
CA ILE A 267 3.52 -0.66 8.22
C ILE A 267 3.21 -0.03 6.89
N VAL A 268 4.14 0.80 6.40
CA VAL A 268 4.16 1.30 5.03
C VAL A 268 5.35 0.66 4.32
N VAL A 269 5.10 0.07 3.16
CA VAL A 269 6.13 -0.54 2.30
C VAL A 269 6.40 0.41 1.13
N PRO A 270 7.60 0.99 1.04
CA PRO A 270 7.98 1.85 -0.07
C PRO A 270 8.34 1.02 -1.31
N GLY A 271 8.35 1.63 -2.49
CA GLY A 271 8.83 0.99 -3.71
C GLY A 271 10.32 0.67 -3.68
N HIS A 272 11.10 1.47 -2.93
CA HIS A 272 12.54 1.32 -2.80
C HIS A 272 12.98 1.55 -1.35
N GLY A 273 14.02 0.83 -0.92
CA GLY A 273 14.54 0.91 0.45
C GLY A 273 13.98 -0.18 1.36
N ASP A 274 14.53 -0.26 2.56
CA ASP A 274 14.29 -1.33 3.53
C ASP A 274 13.55 -0.88 4.80
N ARG A 275 13.33 0.42 4.94
CA ARG A 275 12.54 1.01 6.02
C ARG A 275 11.06 0.66 5.83
N LEU A 276 10.38 0.22 6.90
CA LEU A 276 9.04 -0.37 6.85
C LEU A 276 8.20 0.09 8.07
N ASP A 277 7.94 1.38 8.20
CA ASP A 277 7.14 1.94 9.29
C ASP A 277 6.17 3.01 8.80
N ALA A 278 5.13 3.30 9.59
CA ALA A 278 4.11 4.30 9.28
C ALA A 278 4.68 5.72 9.13
N GLY A 279 5.84 6.03 9.74
CA GLY A 279 6.50 7.32 9.65
C GLY A 279 7.01 7.67 8.25
N LEU A 280 7.03 6.70 7.31
CA LEU A 280 7.40 6.94 5.92
C LEU A 280 6.47 7.92 5.20
N ILE A 281 5.21 8.05 5.62
CA ILE A 281 4.28 9.04 5.06
C ILE A 281 4.80 10.45 5.38
N GLU A 282 5.09 10.74 6.65
CA GLU A 282 5.63 12.05 7.06
C GLU A 282 7.02 12.31 6.49
N HIS A 283 7.87 11.29 6.49
CA HIS A 283 9.20 11.37 5.88
C HIS A 283 9.14 11.77 4.42
N THR A 284 8.27 11.14 3.63
CA THR A 284 8.08 11.46 2.22
C THR A 284 7.57 12.88 2.02
N ILE A 285 6.57 13.31 2.82
CA ILE A 285 6.06 14.69 2.76
C ILE A 285 7.19 15.70 3.06
N ALA A 286 8.00 15.44 4.08
CA ALA A 286 9.11 16.32 4.46
C ALA A 286 10.17 16.43 3.35
N LEU A 287 10.57 15.30 2.76
CA LEU A 287 11.53 15.28 1.66
C LEU A 287 11.02 16.04 0.44
N LEU A 288 9.76 15.82 0.03
CA LEU A 288 9.15 16.51 -1.11
C LEU A 288 9.02 18.02 -0.86
N SER A 289 8.65 18.41 0.36
CA SER A 289 8.52 19.82 0.74
C SER A 289 9.86 20.57 0.83
N SER A 290 10.99 19.87 0.91
CA SER A 290 12.33 20.44 0.92
C SER A 290 12.95 20.61 -0.47
N GLN A 291 12.26 20.13 -1.52
CA GLN A 291 12.71 20.34 -2.90
C GLN A 291 12.49 21.82 -3.29
N PRO A 292 13.41 22.44 -4.05
CA PRO A 292 13.33 23.86 -4.45
C PRO A 292 12.18 24.13 -5.42
#